data_cf779f35c467f345ac8683ddd5c78614
#
_entry.id   cf779f35c467f345ac8683ddd5c78614
#
_cell.length_a   1.000
_cell.length_b   1.000
_cell.length_c   1.000
_cell.angle_alpha   90.00
_cell.angle_beta   90.00
_cell.angle_gamma   90.00
#
_symmetry.space_group_name_H-M   'P 1'
#
loop_
_entity.id
_entity.type
_entity.pdbx_description
1 polymer ?
#
loop_
_entity_poly.entity_id
_entity_poly.type
_entity_poly.pdbx_seq_one_letter_code
_entity_poly.pdbx_strand_id
1 'polypeptide(L)'
;MAQVINTNYLSLVTQNNLNKSQGTLGSAIERLSSGLRINSAKDDAAGQAIANRFTSNVNGLTQASRNANDGISIAQTTEGALNEINNKLQRIRELTVQAKNGTNSNSDITSIQNEVKERLDEINRISEQTQFNGVKVLSGEKSEMVIQVGTNDNETIKFNLDKVDNDTLGVASDKLFDAKTEKKGVTEAGAAIDAKDIGVAGATSYDSGTVKEYKVDGVVSADKVIFNDGTKDYLVNKSDFALEGADKAKFTGAKTTEFTADAGKDVKTLNVKDDALATLDKAINTIDESRSKLGAIQNRFESTINNLNNTVNNLSASRSRILDADYATEVSNMSRGQILQQAGTSVLAQANQVPQTVLSLLR
;
A
#
# COMPACT_ATOMS: atom_id res chain seq x y z
N MET A 1 -80.37 37.05 -26.02
CA MET A 1 -79.11 37.86 -26.16
C MET A 1 -79.35 38.81 -27.32
N ALA A 2 -79.16 40.13 -27.06
CA ALA A 2 -79.27 41.11 -28.15
C ALA A 2 -78.17 40.80 -29.20
N GLN A 3 -78.56 40.52 -30.43
CA GLN A 3 -77.63 40.34 -31.52
C GLN A 3 -77.14 41.72 -31.98
N VAL A 4 -75.89 42.05 -31.63
CA VAL A 4 -75.23 43.31 -32.07
C VAL A 4 -74.39 42.99 -33.31
N ILE A 5 -74.61 43.74 -34.40
CA ILE A 5 -73.99 43.51 -35.72
C ILE A 5 -72.49 43.87 -35.71
N ASN A 6 -72.06 44.89 -34.90
CA ASN A 6 -70.68 45.35 -34.88
C ASN A 6 -69.71 44.54 -34.00
N THR A 7 -70.22 43.70 -33.08
CA THR A 7 -69.37 42.92 -32.19
C THR A 7 -69.86 41.47 -32.13
N ASN A 8 -69.17 40.58 -32.83
CA ASN A 8 -69.49 39.16 -32.78
C ASN A 8 -68.94 38.47 -31.54
N TYR A 9 -69.73 38.48 -30.44
CA TYR A 9 -69.34 37.88 -29.16
C TYR A 9 -69.01 36.38 -29.29
N LEU A 10 -69.76 35.64 -30.10
CA LEU A 10 -69.56 34.21 -30.30
C LEU A 10 -68.21 33.93 -30.98
N SER A 11 -67.84 34.70 -31.98
CA SER A 11 -66.54 34.61 -32.64
C SER A 11 -65.39 34.94 -31.70
N LEU A 12 -65.50 35.99 -30.87
CA LEU A 12 -64.51 36.37 -29.86
C LEU A 12 -64.28 35.25 -28.79
N VAL A 13 -65.37 34.68 -28.28
CA VAL A 13 -65.30 33.56 -27.30
C VAL A 13 -64.65 32.32 -27.96
N THR A 14 -65.06 32.00 -29.22
CA THR A 14 -64.51 30.88 -29.92
C THR A 14 -63.01 31.05 -30.23
N GLN A 15 -62.60 32.27 -30.61
CA GLN A 15 -61.18 32.59 -30.84
C GLN A 15 -60.35 32.50 -29.55
N ASN A 16 -60.88 32.97 -28.40
CA ASN A 16 -60.23 32.83 -27.10
C ASN A 16 -60.08 31.34 -26.72
N ASN A 17 -61.12 30.53 -26.93
CA ASN A 17 -61.07 29.10 -26.67
C ASN A 17 -60.09 28.37 -27.61
N LEU A 18 -60.01 28.76 -28.89
CA LEU A 18 -59.04 28.22 -29.83
C LEU A 18 -57.62 28.54 -29.43
N ASN A 19 -57.31 29.79 -29.04
CA ASN A 19 -56.01 30.18 -28.55
C ASN A 19 -55.61 29.39 -27.27
N LYS A 20 -56.55 29.18 -26.35
CA LYS A 20 -56.33 28.38 -25.15
C LYS A 20 -56.05 26.91 -25.50
N SER A 21 -56.78 26.36 -26.45
CA SER A 21 -56.56 24.97 -26.94
C SER A 21 -55.22 24.81 -27.65
N GLN A 22 -54.81 25.81 -28.45
CA GLN A 22 -53.47 25.81 -29.08
C GLN A 22 -52.35 25.91 -28.03
N GLY A 23 -52.51 26.72 -26.96
CA GLY A 23 -51.52 26.76 -25.86
C GLY A 23 -51.40 25.43 -25.13
N THR A 24 -52.54 24.76 -24.86
CA THR A 24 -52.54 23.45 -24.20
C THR A 24 -51.90 22.38 -25.11
N LEU A 25 -52.22 22.41 -26.41
CA LEU A 25 -51.61 21.50 -27.39
C LEU A 25 -50.09 21.72 -27.49
N GLY A 26 -49.63 22.97 -27.55
CA GLY A 26 -48.21 23.32 -27.56
C GLY A 26 -47.46 22.78 -26.34
N SER A 27 -48.02 22.97 -25.14
CA SER A 27 -47.44 22.43 -23.92
C SER A 27 -47.39 20.90 -23.89
N ALA A 28 -48.46 20.22 -24.38
CA ALA A 28 -48.48 18.76 -24.46
C ALA A 28 -47.42 18.22 -25.46
N ILE A 29 -47.25 18.88 -26.59
CA ILE A 29 -46.21 18.54 -27.58
C ILE A 29 -44.82 18.78 -26.99
N GLU A 30 -44.59 19.90 -26.33
CA GLU A 30 -43.30 20.22 -25.67
C GLU A 30 -42.93 19.17 -24.63
N ARG A 31 -43.85 18.80 -23.72
CA ARG A 31 -43.66 17.76 -22.71
C ARG A 31 -43.44 16.37 -23.29
N LEU A 32 -44.17 16.05 -24.36
CA LEU A 32 -44.04 14.77 -25.04
C LEU A 32 -42.69 14.67 -25.77
N SER A 33 -42.25 15.78 -26.39
CA SER A 33 -40.96 15.85 -27.08
C SER A 33 -39.76 15.84 -26.16
N SER A 34 -39.85 16.52 -25.00
CA SER A 34 -38.78 16.53 -23.98
C SER A 34 -38.78 15.31 -23.05
N GLY A 35 -39.94 14.64 -22.95
CA GLY A 35 -40.17 13.61 -21.92
C GLY A 35 -40.33 14.16 -20.51
N LEU A 36 -40.32 15.49 -20.34
CA LEU A 36 -40.35 16.16 -19.07
C LEU A 36 -41.64 16.91 -18.82
N ARG A 37 -42.24 16.77 -17.66
CA ARG A 37 -43.40 17.55 -17.20
C ARG A 37 -43.04 19.00 -16.90
N ILE A 38 -41.84 19.23 -16.32
CA ILE A 38 -41.28 20.53 -16.01
C ILE A 38 -40.12 20.79 -16.96
N ASN A 39 -40.31 21.66 -17.93
CA ASN A 39 -39.33 22.01 -18.96
C ASN A 39 -38.65 23.36 -18.64
N SER A 40 -39.38 24.26 -17.95
CA SER A 40 -38.92 25.58 -17.60
C SER A 40 -39.35 25.97 -16.19
N ALA A 41 -38.70 27.02 -15.62
CA ALA A 41 -39.07 27.60 -14.33
C ALA A 41 -40.52 28.13 -14.31
N LYS A 42 -41.09 28.44 -15.48
CA LYS A 42 -42.47 28.88 -15.62
C LYS A 42 -43.49 27.77 -15.33
N ASP A 43 -43.12 26.51 -15.58
CA ASP A 43 -44.00 25.36 -15.38
C ASP A 43 -44.16 25.04 -13.88
N ASP A 44 -43.03 24.96 -13.15
CA ASP A 44 -42.96 24.76 -11.71
C ASP A 44 -41.58 25.14 -11.16
N ALA A 45 -41.44 26.35 -10.66
CA ALA A 45 -40.18 26.87 -10.14
C ALA A 45 -39.66 26.06 -8.91
N ALA A 46 -40.59 25.61 -8.04
CA ALA A 46 -40.24 24.86 -6.85
C ALA A 46 -39.82 23.44 -7.21
N GLY A 47 -40.57 22.76 -8.09
CA GLY A 47 -40.25 21.45 -8.59
C GLY A 47 -38.91 21.41 -9.33
N GLN A 48 -38.64 22.41 -10.16
CA GLN A 48 -37.35 22.53 -10.88
C GLN A 48 -36.18 22.74 -9.93
N ALA A 49 -36.30 23.58 -8.89
CA ALA A 49 -35.25 23.79 -7.92
C ALA A 49 -34.93 22.51 -7.12
N ILE A 50 -35.94 21.73 -6.73
CA ILE A 50 -35.78 20.44 -6.05
C ILE A 50 -35.09 19.43 -6.99
N ALA A 51 -35.56 19.34 -8.24
CA ALA A 51 -35.02 18.42 -9.23
C ALA A 51 -33.55 18.74 -9.58
N ASN A 52 -33.20 20.01 -9.67
CA ASN A 52 -31.80 20.44 -9.87
C ASN A 52 -30.90 20.02 -8.70
N ARG A 53 -31.36 20.13 -7.45
CA ARG A 53 -30.63 19.61 -6.28
C ARG A 53 -30.46 18.11 -6.34
N PHE A 54 -31.49 17.36 -6.72
CA PHE A 54 -31.39 15.92 -6.90
C PHE A 54 -30.42 15.54 -8.03
N THR A 55 -30.45 16.29 -9.12
CA THR A 55 -29.50 16.07 -10.23
C THR A 55 -28.05 16.33 -9.79
N SER A 56 -27.79 17.40 -9.04
CA SER A 56 -26.48 17.69 -8.48
C SER A 56 -26.02 16.59 -7.53
N ASN A 57 -26.89 16.12 -6.64
CA ASN A 57 -26.58 15.04 -5.70
C ASN A 57 -26.33 13.71 -6.44
N VAL A 58 -27.16 13.34 -7.42
CA VAL A 58 -26.98 12.13 -8.23
C VAL A 58 -25.62 12.14 -8.95
N ASN A 59 -25.28 13.27 -9.57
CA ASN A 59 -23.99 13.42 -10.25
C ASN A 59 -22.82 13.35 -9.27
N GLY A 60 -22.93 14.02 -8.12
CA GLY A 60 -21.91 14.00 -7.06
C GLY A 60 -21.71 12.61 -6.45
N LEU A 61 -22.81 11.89 -6.12
CA LEU A 61 -22.74 10.52 -5.60
C LEU A 61 -22.20 9.53 -6.63
N THR A 62 -22.53 9.72 -7.90
CA THR A 62 -21.96 8.91 -9.00
C THR A 62 -20.45 9.12 -9.12
N GLN A 63 -19.97 10.37 -8.96
CA GLN A 63 -18.54 10.66 -8.91
C GLN A 63 -17.90 10.07 -7.65
N ALA A 64 -18.56 10.18 -6.50
CA ALA A 64 -18.10 9.58 -5.25
C ALA A 64 -17.97 8.05 -5.35
N SER A 65 -18.88 7.38 -6.05
CA SER A 65 -18.78 5.95 -6.36
C SER A 65 -17.54 5.62 -7.22
N ARG A 66 -17.21 6.46 -8.21
CA ARG A 66 -15.96 6.30 -8.98
C ARG A 66 -14.73 6.51 -8.11
N ASN A 67 -14.71 7.56 -7.30
CA ASN A 67 -13.60 7.82 -6.37
C ASN A 67 -13.39 6.66 -5.39
N ALA A 68 -14.48 6.04 -4.91
CA ALA A 68 -14.39 4.87 -4.04
C ALA A 68 -13.76 3.66 -4.76
N ASN A 69 -14.08 3.44 -6.04
CA ASN A 69 -13.43 2.41 -6.86
C ASN A 69 -11.94 2.70 -7.07
N ASP A 70 -11.56 3.97 -7.27
CA ASP A 70 -10.15 4.36 -7.33
C ASP A 70 -9.45 4.05 -6.00
N GLY A 71 -10.13 4.30 -4.86
CA GLY A 71 -9.63 3.94 -3.53
C GLY A 71 -9.41 2.42 -3.37
N ILE A 72 -10.32 1.59 -3.88
CA ILE A 72 -10.14 0.13 -3.91
C ILE A 72 -8.92 -0.24 -4.76
N SER A 73 -8.77 0.36 -5.94
CA SER A 73 -7.66 0.07 -6.85
C SER A 73 -6.29 0.42 -6.25
N ILE A 74 -6.21 1.53 -5.50
CA ILE A 74 -5.01 1.90 -4.73
C ILE A 74 -4.72 0.85 -3.66
N ALA A 75 -5.74 0.45 -2.88
CA ALA A 75 -5.60 -0.54 -1.82
C ALA A 75 -5.16 -1.90 -2.38
N GLN A 76 -5.72 -2.36 -3.49
CA GLN A 76 -5.33 -3.61 -4.17
C GLN A 76 -3.91 -3.56 -4.72
N THR A 77 -3.50 -2.44 -5.33
CA THR A 77 -2.13 -2.26 -5.82
C THR A 77 -1.13 -2.32 -4.66
N THR A 78 -1.45 -1.66 -3.54
CA THR A 78 -0.63 -1.67 -2.33
C THR A 78 -0.57 -3.06 -1.72
N GLU A 79 -1.69 -3.77 -1.63
CA GLU A 79 -1.77 -5.14 -1.12
C GLU A 79 -0.95 -6.11 -1.96
N GLY A 80 -1.01 -6.00 -3.30
CA GLY A 80 -0.19 -6.80 -4.21
C GLY A 80 1.31 -6.62 -3.94
N ALA A 81 1.77 -5.39 -3.79
CA ALA A 81 3.16 -5.10 -3.46
C ALA A 81 3.57 -5.62 -2.07
N LEU A 82 2.71 -5.47 -1.06
CA LEU A 82 2.94 -6.02 0.28
C LEU A 82 3.02 -7.55 0.28
N ASN A 83 2.25 -8.23 -0.57
CA ASN A 83 2.33 -9.68 -0.73
C ASN A 83 3.69 -10.11 -1.29
N GLU A 84 4.21 -9.39 -2.29
CA GLU A 84 5.57 -9.64 -2.81
C GLU A 84 6.64 -9.41 -1.74
N ILE A 85 6.54 -8.33 -0.96
CA ILE A 85 7.45 -8.07 0.16
C ILE A 85 7.38 -9.19 1.21
N ASN A 86 6.19 -9.66 1.56
CA ASN A 86 5.99 -10.77 2.48
C ASN A 86 6.70 -12.04 1.99
N ASN A 87 6.54 -12.39 0.71
CA ASN A 87 7.22 -13.54 0.10
C ASN A 87 8.76 -13.41 0.20
N LYS A 88 9.30 -12.20 -0.03
CA LYS A 88 10.75 -11.95 0.12
C LYS A 88 11.19 -12.10 1.59
N LEU A 89 10.43 -11.55 2.54
CA LEU A 89 10.72 -11.68 3.98
C LEU A 89 10.68 -13.15 4.46
N GLN A 90 9.69 -13.91 4.02
CA GLN A 90 9.62 -15.35 4.33
C GLN A 90 10.86 -16.10 3.80
N ARG A 91 11.29 -15.78 2.58
CA ARG A 91 12.49 -16.39 2.01
C ARG A 91 13.77 -15.95 2.75
N ILE A 92 13.87 -14.68 3.16
CA ILE A 92 14.98 -14.20 3.99
C ILE A 92 14.98 -14.95 5.33
N ARG A 93 13.81 -15.21 5.91
CA ARG A 93 13.68 -15.99 7.15
C ARG A 93 14.18 -17.42 6.98
N GLU A 94 13.82 -18.11 5.89
CA GLU A 94 14.33 -19.45 5.57
C GLU A 94 15.86 -19.45 5.46
N LEU A 95 16.42 -18.50 4.70
CA LEU A 95 17.87 -18.34 4.54
C LEU A 95 18.57 -18.05 5.88
N THR A 96 17.94 -17.26 6.74
CA THR A 96 18.45 -16.94 8.09
C THR A 96 18.45 -18.18 8.98
N VAL A 97 17.41 -19.01 8.92
CA VAL A 97 17.36 -20.31 9.62
C VAL A 97 18.47 -21.24 9.09
N GLN A 98 18.65 -21.31 7.77
CA GLN A 98 19.74 -22.08 7.16
C GLN A 98 21.10 -21.58 7.65
N ALA A 99 21.33 -20.27 7.68
CA ALA A 99 22.58 -19.67 8.11
C ALA A 99 22.92 -19.94 9.59
N LYS A 100 21.90 -20.12 10.44
CA LYS A 100 22.07 -20.47 11.88
C LYS A 100 22.51 -21.93 12.09
N ASN A 101 22.48 -22.77 11.07
CA ASN A 101 22.95 -24.15 11.21
C ASN A 101 24.47 -24.18 11.32
N GLY A 102 24.99 -24.75 12.41
CA GLY A 102 26.43 -24.86 12.71
C GLY A 102 27.24 -25.70 11.71
N THR A 103 26.60 -26.34 10.73
CA THR A 103 27.29 -27.07 9.65
C THR A 103 27.76 -26.18 8.49
N ASN A 104 27.37 -24.93 8.45
CA ASN A 104 27.75 -23.99 7.39
C ASN A 104 29.19 -23.51 7.56
N SER A 105 29.94 -23.47 6.46
CA SER A 105 31.24 -22.79 6.41
C SER A 105 31.04 -21.25 6.35
N ASN A 106 32.09 -20.49 6.64
CA ASN A 106 32.09 -19.03 6.47
C ASN A 106 31.76 -18.61 5.01
N SER A 107 32.16 -19.42 4.02
CA SER A 107 31.84 -19.21 2.61
C SER A 107 30.36 -19.36 2.35
N ASP A 108 29.71 -20.36 2.97
CA ASP A 108 28.28 -20.61 2.81
C ASP A 108 27.46 -19.49 3.44
N ILE A 109 27.85 -19.04 4.67
CA ILE A 109 27.20 -17.92 5.35
C ILE A 109 27.34 -16.62 4.53
N THR A 110 28.51 -16.39 3.92
CA THR A 110 28.71 -15.21 3.04
C THR A 110 27.81 -15.30 1.80
N SER A 111 27.66 -16.47 1.21
CA SER A 111 26.78 -16.68 0.05
C SER A 111 25.30 -16.44 0.42
N ILE A 112 24.87 -16.95 1.57
CA ILE A 112 23.52 -16.70 2.11
C ILE A 112 23.30 -15.22 2.38
N GLN A 113 24.27 -14.53 2.98
CA GLN A 113 24.19 -13.09 3.24
C GLN A 113 24.05 -12.27 1.96
N ASN A 114 24.78 -12.64 0.90
CA ASN A 114 24.65 -11.99 -0.41
C ASN A 114 23.24 -12.19 -0.98
N GLU A 115 22.67 -13.41 -0.91
CA GLU A 115 21.30 -13.66 -1.34
C GLU A 115 20.29 -12.87 -0.51
N VAL A 116 20.47 -12.80 0.82
CA VAL A 116 19.62 -11.99 1.70
C VAL A 116 19.69 -10.52 1.32
N LYS A 117 20.90 -10.00 1.06
CA LYS A 117 21.09 -8.60 0.65
C LYS A 117 20.35 -8.27 -0.64
N GLU A 118 20.47 -9.10 -1.67
CA GLU A 118 19.74 -8.90 -2.94
C GLU A 118 18.22 -8.88 -2.73
N ARG A 119 17.68 -9.71 -1.81
CA ARG A 119 16.27 -9.72 -1.50
C ARG A 119 15.84 -8.49 -0.70
N LEU A 120 16.69 -7.98 0.18
CA LEU A 120 16.46 -6.73 0.90
C LEU A 120 16.48 -5.53 -0.05
N ASP A 121 17.43 -5.50 -0.99
CA ASP A 121 17.49 -4.46 -2.02
C ASP A 121 16.24 -4.50 -2.93
N GLU A 122 15.72 -5.68 -3.21
CA GLU A 122 14.46 -5.85 -3.94
C GLU A 122 13.24 -5.35 -3.16
N ILE A 123 13.21 -5.54 -1.83
CA ILE A 123 12.15 -4.96 -0.96
C ILE A 123 12.16 -3.44 -1.07
N ASN A 124 13.34 -2.81 -0.96
CA ASN A 124 13.47 -1.35 -1.13
C ASN A 124 13.01 -0.92 -2.52
N ARG A 125 13.40 -1.66 -3.57
CA ARG A 125 12.97 -1.37 -4.95
C ARG A 125 11.45 -1.43 -5.10
N ILE A 126 10.80 -2.48 -4.57
CA ILE A 126 9.34 -2.61 -4.59
C ILE A 126 8.69 -1.42 -3.86
N SER A 127 9.20 -1.05 -2.69
CA SER A 127 8.71 0.08 -1.91
C SER A 127 8.79 1.41 -2.66
N GLU A 128 9.91 1.67 -3.33
CA GLU A 128 10.13 2.92 -4.05
C GLU A 128 9.42 3.01 -5.39
N GLN A 129 9.27 1.87 -6.09
CA GLN A 129 8.75 1.84 -7.45
C GLN A 129 7.24 1.58 -7.53
N THR A 130 6.62 1.04 -6.46
CA THR A 130 5.18 0.77 -6.48
C THR A 130 4.41 2.09 -6.42
N GLN A 131 3.67 2.34 -7.48
CA GLN A 131 2.87 3.56 -7.61
C GLN A 131 1.51 3.27 -8.24
N PHE A 132 0.53 4.10 -7.90
CA PHE A 132 -0.76 4.15 -8.56
C PHE A 132 -0.99 5.57 -9.09
N ASN A 133 -1.14 5.71 -10.40
CA ASN A 133 -1.34 7.00 -11.07
C ASN A 133 -0.33 8.10 -10.63
N GLY A 134 0.96 7.73 -10.52
CA GLY A 134 2.03 8.64 -10.11
C GLY A 134 2.14 8.87 -8.59
N VAL A 135 1.24 8.32 -7.79
CA VAL A 135 1.31 8.37 -6.32
C VAL A 135 2.01 7.12 -5.81
N LYS A 136 3.14 7.28 -5.15
CA LYS A 136 3.87 6.19 -4.51
C LYS A 136 3.14 5.78 -3.24
N VAL A 137 2.87 4.48 -3.12
CA VAL A 137 1.99 3.95 -2.07
C VAL A 137 2.72 3.33 -0.88
N LEU A 138 4.03 3.04 -0.99
CA LEU A 138 4.84 2.40 0.06
C LEU A 138 6.10 3.20 0.42
N SER A 139 6.37 4.32 -0.26
CA SER A 139 7.59 5.13 -0.04
C SER A 139 7.53 6.03 1.20
N GLY A 140 6.32 6.26 1.74
CA GLY A 140 6.10 7.23 2.83
C GLY A 140 5.94 8.68 2.36
N GLU A 141 5.98 8.97 1.05
CA GLU A 141 5.73 10.33 0.53
C GLU A 141 4.32 10.83 0.87
N LYS A 142 3.34 9.92 0.87
CA LYS A 142 1.97 10.18 1.32
C LYS A 142 1.61 9.20 2.42
N SER A 143 1.56 9.69 3.65
CA SER A 143 1.20 8.86 4.81
C SER A 143 -0.31 8.65 4.94
N GLU A 144 -1.13 9.56 4.44
CA GLU A 144 -2.60 9.49 4.51
C GLU A 144 -3.20 9.70 3.12
N MET A 145 -4.07 8.76 2.71
CA MET A 145 -4.93 8.92 1.55
C MET A 145 -6.32 9.32 1.99
N VAL A 146 -6.86 10.37 1.34
CA VAL A 146 -8.19 10.89 1.60
C VAL A 146 -9.02 10.74 0.32
N ILE A 147 -10.06 9.93 0.38
CA ILE A 147 -10.97 9.68 -0.75
C ILE A 147 -12.32 10.29 -0.43
N GLN A 148 -12.79 11.21 -1.28
CA GLN A 148 -14.12 11.81 -1.17
C GLN A 148 -15.17 10.80 -1.65
N VAL A 149 -16.08 10.42 -0.73
CA VAL A 149 -17.11 9.40 -0.97
C VAL A 149 -18.54 9.92 -0.79
N GLY A 150 -18.70 11.24 -0.78
CA GLY A 150 -19.99 11.87 -0.68
C GLY A 150 -20.07 13.21 -1.41
N THR A 151 -21.21 13.86 -1.37
CA THR A 151 -21.49 15.13 -2.08
C THR A 151 -21.21 16.36 -1.24
N ASN A 152 -21.03 16.21 0.07
CA ASN A 152 -20.78 17.33 0.98
C ASN A 152 -19.31 17.31 1.44
N ASP A 153 -18.84 18.46 1.92
CA ASP A 153 -17.52 18.59 2.51
C ASP A 153 -17.35 17.62 3.69
N ASN A 154 -16.14 17.05 3.82
CA ASN A 154 -15.76 16.09 4.86
C ASN A 154 -16.42 14.69 4.80
N GLU A 155 -17.20 14.38 3.78
CA GLU A 155 -17.68 13.01 3.52
C GLU A 155 -16.56 12.17 2.88
N THR A 156 -15.52 11.85 3.67
CA THR A 156 -14.30 11.20 3.20
C THR A 156 -14.05 9.88 3.91
N ILE A 157 -13.41 8.95 3.22
CA ILE A 157 -12.74 7.79 3.83
C ILE A 157 -11.25 8.05 3.79
N LYS A 158 -10.63 7.97 4.97
CA LYS A 158 -9.20 8.14 5.16
C LYS A 158 -8.56 6.80 5.50
N PHE A 159 -7.38 6.55 4.96
CA PHE A 159 -6.55 5.40 5.33
C PHE A 159 -5.08 5.74 5.19
N ASN A 160 -4.26 5.09 6.03
CA ASN A 160 -2.84 5.32 6.05
C ASN A 160 -2.12 4.39 5.07
N LEU A 161 -1.11 4.94 4.43
CA LEU A 161 -0.14 4.23 3.61
C LEU A 161 1.18 4.26 4.38
N ASP A 162 1.49 3.16 5.07
CA ASP A 162 2.70 3.06 5.86
C ASP A 162 3.92 2.91 4.94
N LYS A 163 5.04 3.57 5.32
CA LYS A 163 6.32 3.36 4.66
C LYS A 163 6.81 1.95 4.95
N VAL A 164 7.19 1.22 3.90
CA VAL A 164 7.68 -0.16 4.01
C VAL A 164 9.02 -0.27 3.30
N ASP A 165 10.09 -0.11 4.05
CA ASP A 165 11.47 -0.33 3.60
C ASP A 165 12.26 -1.14 4.65
N ASN A 166 13.49 -1.51 4.33
CA ASN A 166 14.34 -2.30 5.21
C ASN A 166 14.59 -1.64 6.57
N ASP A 167 14.63 -0.30 6.59
CA ASP A 167 14.90 0.47 7.81
C ASP A 167 13.67 0.51 8.72
N THR A 168 12.48 0.77 8.17
CA THR A 168 11.21 0.79 8.93
C THR A 168 10.81 -0.59 9.43
N LEU A 169 11.11 -1.63 8.66
CA LEU A 169 10.91 -3.02 9.07
C LEU A 169 12.00 -3.52 10.04
N GLY A 170 13.12 -2.79 10.16
CA GLY A 170 14.23 -3.14 11.00
C GLY A 170 15.03 -4.37 10.53
N VAL A 171 14.92 -4.72 9.24
CA VAL A 171 15.53 -5.93 8.64
C VAL A 171 16.76 -5.63 7.79
N ALA A 172 17.37 -4.46 7.93
CA ALA A 172 18.61 -4.15 7.24
C ALA A 172 19.70 -5.22 7.52
N SER A 173 20.60 -5.43 6.57
CA SER A 173 21.59 -6.54 6.65
C SER A 173 22.43 -6.52 7.90
N ASP A 174 22.77 -5.34 8.43
CA ASP A 174 23.50 -5.13 9.69
C ASP A 174 22.69 -5.51 10.94
N LYS A 175 21.35 -5.62 10.81
CA LYS A 175 20.45 -6.07 11.88
C LYS A 175 20.33 -7.60 11.92
N LEU A 176 20.55 -8.28 10.79
CA LEU A 176 20.42 -9.73 10.68
C LEU A 176 21.76 -10.46 10.85
N PHE A 177 22.86 -9.85 10.37
CA PHE A 177 24.19 -10.43 10.40
C PHE A 177 25.17 -9.56 11.20
N ASP A 178 26.10 -10.21 11.90
CA ASP A 178 27.19 -9.59 12.62
C ASP A 178 28.52 -10.07 12.06
N ALA A 179 29.41 -9.13 11.75
CA ALA A 179 30.76 -9.44 11.31
C ALA A 179 31.70 -9.39 12.50
N LYS A 180 32.06 -10.54 13.04
CA LYS A 180 33.11 -10.63 14.05
C LYS A 180 34.46 -10.75 13.38
N THR A 181 35.40 -9.93 13.80
CA THR A 181 36.80 -10.07 13.42
C THR A 181 37.52 -10.81 14.51
N GLU A 182 37.93 -12.05 14.25
CA GLU A 182 38.72 -12.84 15.14
C GLU A 182 40.16 -12.90 14.61
N LYS A 183 41.12 -12.78 15.51
CA LYS A 183 42.52 -12.99 15.13
C LYS A 183 42.83 -14.47 15.24
N LYS A 184 43.22 -15.10 14.13
CA LYS A 184 43.69 -16.49 14.10
C LYS A 184 45.18 -16.58 13.85
N GLY A 185 45.81 -17.57 14.44
CA GLY A 185 47.26 -17.78 14.33
C GLY A 185 48.04 -16.84 15.27
N VAL A 186 47.38 -16.29 16.31
CA VAL A 186 48.09 -15.51 17.34
C VAL A 186 49.03 -16.46 18.09
N THR A 187 50.32 -16.14 18.07
CA THR A 187 51.32 -16.87 18.87
C THR A 187 51.84 -16.01 19.99
N GLU A 188 51.79 -16.47 21.22
CA GLU A 188 52.20 -15.74 22.39
C GLU A 188 52.98 -16.62 23.41
N ALA A 189 53.78 -15.98 24.19
CA ALA A 189 54.41 -16.61 25.33
C ALA A 189 53.44 -16.61 26.53
N GLY A 190 53.15 -17.80 27.04
CA GLY A 190 52.32 -17.97 28.22
C GLY A 190 53.12 -17.86 29.57
N ALA A 191 52.62 -18.53 30.58
CA ALA A 191 53.25 -18.57 31.89
C ALA A 191 54.59 -19.28 31.88
N ALA A 192 55.45 -18.99 32.83
CA ALA A 192 56.68 -19.74 33.05
C ALA A 192 56.33 -21.21 33.46
N ILE A 193 57.04 -22.14 32.91
CA ILE A 193 56.90 -23.59 33.21
C ILE A 193 58.00 -23.97 34.18
N ASP A 194 57.63 -24.63 35.28
CA ASP A 194 58.62 -25.18 36.20
C ASP A 194 59.35 -26.38 35.56
N ALA A 195 60.62 -26.57 35.95
CA ALA A 195 61.43 -27.67 35.37
C ALA A 195 60.81 -29.07 35.58
N LYS A 196 60.03 -29.25 36.66
CA LYS A 196 59.30 -30.51 36.94
C LYS A 196 58.17 -30.80 35.94
N ASP A 197 57.63 -29.74 35.32
CA ASP A 197 56.41 -29.82 34.45
C ASP A 197 56.78 -29.90 32.95
N ILE A 198 58.11 -29.82 32.61
CA ILE A 198 58.55 -29.90 31.21
C ILE A 198 58.60 -31.32 30.67
N GLY A 199 58.44 -32.35 31.55
CA GLY A 199 58.44 -33.75 31.15
C GLY A 199 59.80 -34.45 31.35
N VAL A 200 60.80 -33.82 31.96
CA VAL A 200 62.10 -34.42 32.31
C VAL A 200 62.02 -34.98 33.72
N ALA A 201 62.01 -36.31 33.82
CA ALA A 201 61.88 -36.98 35.12
C ALA A 201 63.06 -36.64 36.07
N GLY A 202 62.74 -36.17 37.26
CA GLY A 202 63.74 -35.83 38.29
C GLY A 202 64.27 -34.38 38.25
N ALA A 203 63.89 -33.58 37.27
CA ALA A 203 64.25 -32.16 37.18
C ALA A 203 63.49 -31.32 38.20
N THR A 204 64.18 -30.48 38.97
CA THR A 204 63.60 -29.51 39.94
C THR A 204 63.93 -28.08 39.57
N SER A 205 64.94 -27.85 38.73
CA SER A 205 65.41 -26.53 38.29
C SER A 205 65.95 -26.60 36.86
N TYR A 206 66.08 -25.45 36.18
CA TYR A 206 66.77 -25.35 34.88
C TYR A 206 68.27 -25.09 35.13
N ASP A 207 69.17 -25.72 34.31
CA ASP A 207 70.58 -25.46 34.32
C ASP A 207 70.94 -24.05 33.87
N SER A 208 70.26 -23.58 32.88
CA SER A 208 70.35 -22.21 32.38
C SER A 208 69.04 -21.79 31.66
N GLY A 209 68.74 -20.49 31.73
CA GLY A 209 67.60 -19.92 31.06
C GLY A 209 66.25 -20.11 31.76
N THR A 210 65.18 -19.75 31.07
CA THR A 210 63.78 -19.92 31.53
C THR A 210 62.91 -20.49 30.42
N VAL A 211 61.90 -21.24 30.80
CA VAL A 211 60.96 -21.86 29.83
C VAL A 211 59.56 -21.31 30.05
N LYS A 212 58.88 -20.93 28.98
CA LYS A 212 57.50 -20.44 29.00
C LYS A 212 56.62 -21.31 28.12
N GLU A 213 55.35 -21.30 28.42
CA GLU A 213 54.35 -21.90 27.54
C GLU A 213 54.36 -21.24 26.14
N TYR A 214 54.21 -22.04 25.09
CA TYR A 214 53.91 -21.57 23.77
C TYR A 214 52.41 -21.75 23.51
N LYS A 215 51.72 -20.67 23.22
CA LYS A 215 50.29 -20.66 22.95
C LYS A 215 50.03 -20.27 21.52
N VAL A 216 49.05 -20.97 20.93
CA VAL A 216 48.50 -20.61 19.63
C VAL A 216 47.01 -20.41 19.80
N ASP A 217 46.51 -19.24 19.45
CA ASP A 217 45.10 -18.84 19.67
C ASP A 217 44.61 -19.05 21.12
N GLY A 218 45.50 -18.79 22.08
CA GLY A 218 45.24 -18.95 23.52
C GLY A 218 45.34 -20.38 24.04
N VAL A 219 45.57 -21.39 23.18
CA VAL A 219 45.70 -22.78 23.56
C VAL A 219 47.19 -23.12 23.77
N VAL A 220 47.54 -23.70 24.92
CA VAL A 220 48.91 -24.16 25.22
C VAL A 220 49.27 -25.34 24.33
N SER A 221 50.42 -25.25 23.66
CA SER A 221 50.95 -26.35 22.88
C SER A 221 51.42 -27.50 23.79
N ALA A 222 51.06 -28.73 23.45
CA ALA A 222 51.49 -29.90 24.18
C ALA A 222 53.01 -30.20 23.99
N ASP A 223 53.53 -29.94 22.79
CA ASP A 223 54.87 -30.42 22.39
C ASP A 223 55.92 -29.31 22.31
N LYS A 224 55.50 -28.04 22.17
CA LYS A 224 56.40 -26.89 21.99
C LYS A 224 56.38 -25.96 23.17
N VAL A 225 57.54 -25.38 23.46
CA VAL A 225 57.74 -24.38 24.49
C VAL A 225 58.67 -23.29 24.00
N ILE A 226 58.67 -22.16 24.71
CA ILE A 226 59.61 -21.05 24.48
C ILE A 226 60.72 -21.14 25.51
N PHE A 227 61.96 -21.33 25.01
CA PHE A 227 63.15 -21.32 25.82
C PHE A 227 63.88 -19.98 25.73
N ASN A 228 64.08 -19.30 26.81
CA ASN A 228 64.87 -18.05 26.90
C ASN A 228 66.26 -18.36 27.44
N ASP A 229 67.32 -18.04 26.66
CA ASP A 229 68.70 -18.26 27.05
C ASP A 229 69.33 -17.11 27.82
N GLY A 230 68.55 -16.12 28.20
CA GLY A 230 69.00 -14.89 28.86
C GLY A 230 69.14 -13.72 27.88
N THR A 231 69.13 -13.96 26.57
CA THR A 231 69.22 -12.91 25.53
C THR A 231 68.09 -12.96 24.52
N LYS A 232 67.66 -14.18 24.15
CA LYS A 232 66.61 -14.36 23.13
C LYS A 232 65.70 -15.51 23.50
N ASP A 233 64.44 -15.40 22.98
CA ASP A 233 63.45 -16.45 23.06
C ASP A 233 63.52 -17.36 21.83
N TYR A 234 63.52 -18.69 22.05
CA TYR A 234 63.56 -19.68 20.96
C TYR A 234 62.39 -20.64 21.09
N LEU A 235 61.72 -20.92 19.97
CA LEU A 235 60.68 -21.96 19.92
C LEU A 235 61.35 -23.35 19.79
N VAL A 236 61.18 -24.17 20.82
CA VAL A 236 61.81 -25.47 20.92
C VAL A 236 60.82 -26.56 21.31
N ASN A 237 61.17 -27.84 21.08
CA ASN A 237 60.33 -28.94 21.51
C ASN A 237 60.63 -29.28 23.00
N LYS A 238 59.61 -29.72 23.75
CA LYS A 238 59.79 -30.21 25.12
C LYS A 238 60.74 -31.39 25.20
N SER A 239 60.78 -32.21 24.16
CA SER A 239 61.68 -33.37 24.03
C SER A 239 63.16 -32.99 23.95
N ASP A 240 63.49 -31.74 23.67
CA ASP A 240 64.87 -31.29 23.52
C ASP A 240 65.55 -30.94 24.85
N PHE A 241 64.87 -31.22 25.97
CA PHE A 241 65.39 -31.06 27.32
C PHE A 241 65.80 -32.43 27.88
N ALA A 242 66.99 -32.50 28.48
CA ALA A 242 67.49 -33.68 29.13
C ALA A 242 67.93 -33.39 30.60
N LEU A 243 67.94 -34.41 31.44
CA LEU A 243 68.43 -34.29 32.83
C LEU A 243 69.96 -34.14 32.84
N GLU A 244 70.46 -33.08 33.44
CA GLU A 244 71.89 -32.89 33.67
C GLU A 244 72.15 -32.84 35.16
N GLY A 245 73.04 -33.75 35.65
CA GLY A 245 73.30 -33.91 37.06
C GLY A 245 72.16 -34.59 37.79
N ALA A 246 71.94 -34.19 39.07
CA ALA A 246 70.94 -34.84 39.93
C ALA A 246 69.55 -34.34 39.80
N ASP A 247 69.30 -33.06 39.31
CA ASP A 247 68.00 -32.37 39.41
C ASP A 247 67.81 -31.25 38.43
N LYS A 248 68.66 -31.09 37.38
CA LYS A 248 68.60 -29.96 36.47
C LYS A 248 68.13 -30.37 35.06
N ALA A 249 67.15 -29.68 34.49
CA ALA A 249 66.78 -29.79 33.09
C ALA A 249 67.65 -28.87 32.23
N LYS A 250 68.38 -29.44 31.30
CA LYS A 250 69.22 -28.70 30.33
C LYS A 250 68.67 -28.85 28.92
N PHE A 251 68.63 -27.70 28.21
CA PHE A 251 68.30 -27.70 26.78
C PHE A 251 69.49 -28.28 25.99
N THR A 252 69.25 -29.36 25.29
CA THR A 252 70.26 -30.09 24.47
C THR A 252 70.03 -29.96 22.97
N GLY A 253 68.92 -29.36 22.56
CA GLY A 253 68.54 -29.19 21.19
C GLY A 253 69.24 -28.04 20.46
N ALA A 254 69.00 -27.89 19.18
CA ALA A 254 69.49 -26.77 18.39
C ALA A 254 68.61 -25.53 18.57
N LYS A 255 69.19 -24.37 18.83
CA LYS A 255 68.46 -23.06 18.90
C LYS A 255 68.28 -22.52 17.49
N THR A 256 67.43 -23.16 16.69
CA THR A 256 67.30 -22.85 15.25
C THR A 256 66.20 -21.82 14.94
N THR A 257 65.22 -21.69 15.80
CA THR A 257 64.04 -20.83 15.50
C THR A 257 63.87 -19.79 16.64
N GLU A 258 64.23 -18.55 16.34
CA GLU A 258 63.92 -17.43 17.25
C GLU A 258 62.41 -17.21 17.33
N PHE A 259 61.87 -17.12 18.53
CA PHE A 259 60.46 -16.89 18.76
C PHE A 259 60.16 -15.39 18.72
N THR A 260 59.25 -15.01 17.85
CA THR A 260 58.62 -13.69 17.83
C THR A 260 57.13 -13.90 17.96
N ALA A 261 56.51 -13.21 18.88
CA ALA A 261 55.06 -13.24 18.99
C ALA A 261 54.41 -12.71 17.69
N ASP A 262 53.48 -13.47 17.14
CA ASP A 262 52.72 -13.07 15.97
C ASP A 262 51.34 -12.62 16.41
N ALA A 263 50.93 -11.43 15.94
CA ALA A 263 49.63 -10.87 16.24
C ALA A 263 48.48 -11.60 15.51
N GLY A 264 48.81 -12.62 14.72
CA GLY A 264 47.81 -13.37 13.92
C GLY A 264 47.25 -12.57 12.75
N LYS A 265 46.46 -13.22 11.96
CA LYS A 265 45.71 -12.60 10.85
C LYS A 265 44.28 -12.36 11.26
N ASP A 266 43.75 -11.19 10.88
CA ASP A 266 42.36 -10.88 11.06
C ASP A 266 41.51 -11.77 10.13
N VAL A 267 40.71 -12.63 10.71
CA VAL A 267 39.73 -13.46 10.01
C VAL A 267 38.36 -12.92 10.34
N LYS A 268 37.69 -12.37 9.33
CA LYS A 268 36.30 -11.95 9.46
C LYS A 268 35.41 -13.18 9.41
N THR A 269 34.69 -13.45 10.48
CA THR A 269 33.64 -14.46 10.54
C THR A 269 32.29 -13.76 10.56
N LEU A 270 31.38 -14.20 9.68
CA LEU A 270 30.01 -13.74 9.63
C LEU A 270 29.14 -14.67 10.48
N ASN A 271 28.37 -14.10 11.39
CA ASN A 271 27.42 -14.83 12.21
C ASN A 271 26.03 -14.21 12.07
N VAL A 272 25.00 -15.04 12.18
CA VAL A 272 23.62 -14.57 12.27
C VAL A 272 23.37 -14.10 13.70
N LYS A 273 22.79 -12.91 13.87
CA LYS A 273 22.42 -12.39 15.19
C LYS A 273 21.38 -13.27 15.87
N ASP A 274 21.40 -13.32 17.18
CA ASP A 274 20.51 -14.18 17.96
C ASP A 274 19.05 -13.79 17.81
N ASP A 275 18.77 -12.50 17.68
CA ASP A 275 17.45 -11.89 17.52
C ASP A 275 16.99 -11.75 16.06
N ALA A 276 17.79 -12.15 15.07
CA ALA A 276 17.48 -12.00 13.65
C ALA A 276 16.14 -12.62 13.25
N LEU A 277 15.80 -13.81 13.75
CA LEU A 277 14.52 -14.46 13.46
C LEU A 277 13.35 -13.71 14.10
N ALA A 278 13.48 -13.25 15.33
CA ALA A 278 12.46 -12.47 16.00
C ALA A 278 12.22 -11.12 15.29
N THR A 279 13.28 -10.52 14.77
CA THR A 279 13.19 -9.28 13.96
C THR A 279 12.44 -9.52 12.65
N LEU A 280 12.73 -10.63 11.96
CA LEU A 280 12.00 -11.00 10.73
C LEU A 280 10.55 -11.36 11.01
N ASP A 281 10.26 -12.10 12.09
CA ASP A 281 8.87 -12.41 12.47
C ASP A 281 8.07 -11.13 12.79
N LYS A 282 8.70 -10.15 13.45
CA LYS A 282 8.09 -8.85 13.70
C LYS A 282 7.82 -8.09 12.39
N ALA A 283 8.76 -8.09 11.45
CA ALA A 283 8.59 -7.47 10.14
C ALA A 283 7.43 -8.11 9.36
N ILE A 284 7.36 -9.44 9.31
CA ILE A 284 6.26 -10.18 8.67
C ILE A 284 4.92 -9.81 9.31
N ASN A 285 4.83 -9.78 10.65
CA ASN A 285 3.61 -9.39 11.35
C ASN A 285 3.18 -7.96 11.02
N THR A 286 4.13 -7.02 10.88
CA THR A 286 3.84 -5.63 10.49
C THR A 286 3.24 -5.56 9.09
N ILE A 287 3.77 -6.34 8.13
CA ILE A 287 3.20 -6.44 6.77
C ILE A 287 1.80 -7.04 6.80
N ASP A 288 1.59 -8.13 7.56
CA ASP A 288 0.28 -8.78 7.66
C ASP A 288 -0.76 -7.87 8.32
N GLU A 289 -0.37 -7.07 9.31
CA GLU A 289 -1.24 -6.04 9.91
C GLU A 289 -1.62 -4.97 8.89
N SER A 290 -0.67 -4.48 8.10
CA SER A 290 -0.92 -3.49 7.05
C SER A 290 -1.85 -4.05 5.97
N ARG A 291 -1.67 -5.31 5.55
CA ARG A 291 -2.57 -5.99 4.61
C ARG A 291 -3.99 -6.16 5.17
N SER A 292 -4.10 -6.54 6.45
CA SER A 292 -5.40 -6.67 7.13
C SER A 292 -6.14 -5.33 7.17
N LYS A 293 -5.44 -4.23 7.47
CA LYS A 293 -6.01 -2.87 7.41
C LYS A 293 -6.52 -2.52 6.01
N LEU A 294 -5.73 -2.82 4.96
CA LEU A 294 -6.12 -2.57 3.58
C LEU A 294 -7.35 -3.40 3.17
N GLY A 295 -7.42 -4.68 3.56
CA GLY A 295 -8.61 -5.52 3.33
C GLY A 295 -9.87 -4.96 4.01
N ALA A 296 -9.74 -4.48 5.25
CA ALA A 296 -10.85 -3.83 5.95
C ALA A 296 -11.32 -2.54 5.24
N ILE A 297 -10.38 -1.76 4.70
CA ILE A 297 -10.68 -0.55 3.92
C ILE A 297 -11.38 -0.89 2.60
N GLN A 298 -10.95 -1.94 1.89
CA GLN A 298 -11.63 -2.41 0.66
C GLN A 298 -13.10 -2.76 0.95
N ASN A 299 -13.36 -3.56 1.98
CA ASN A 299 -14.72 -3.92 2.40
C ASN A 299 -15.56 -2.67 2.77
N ARG A 300 -14.94 -1.67 3.39
CA ARG A 300 -15.59 -0.40 3.71
C ARG A 300 -15.95 0.39 2.46
N PHE A 301 -15.08 0.43 1.46
CA PHE A 301 -15.37 1.07 0.17
C PHE A 301 -16.48 0.33 -0.57
N GLU A 302 -16.47 -0.99 -0.64
CA GLU A 302 -17.53 -1.79 -1.27
C GLU A 302 -18.89 -1.53 -0.62
N SER A 303 -18.95 -1.51 0.72
CA SER A 303 -20.17 -1.18 1.45
C SER A 303 -20.66 0.25 1.14
N THR A 304 -19.72 1.19 1.03
CA THR A 304 -20.01 2.58 0.69
C THR A 304 -20.56 2.67 -0.75
N ILE A 305 -19.93 2.02 -1.73
CA ILE A 305 -20.40 1.99 -3.13
C ILE A 305 -21.83 1.44 -3.21
N ASN A 306 -22.13 0.36 -2.50
CA ASN A 306 -23.48 -0.21 -2.46
C ASN A 306 -24.50 0.78 -1.89
N ASN A 307 -24.16 1.49 -0.83
CA ASN A 307 -25.02 2.54 -0.24
C ASN A 307 -25.21 3.71 -1.21
N LEU A 308 -24.12 4.19 -1.83
CA LEU A 308 -24.17 5.26 -2.83
C LEU A 308 -25.07 4.89 -4.01
N ASN A 309 -24.94 3.68 -4.55
CA ASN A 309 -25.76 3.20 -5.66
C ASN A 309 -27.25 3.13 -5.28
N ASN A 310 -27.58 2.64 -4.08
CA ASN A 310 -28.96 2.63 -3.58
C ASN A 310 -29.51 4.06 -3.43
N THR A 311 -28.70 4.99 -2.92
CA THR A 311 -29.08 6.39 -2.76
C THR A 311 -29.28 7.05 -4.13
N VAL A 312 -28.39 6.83 -5.10
CA VAL A 312 -28.51 7.33 -6.48
C VAL A 312 -29.79 6.82 -7.13
N ASN A 313 -30.12 5.54 -6.98
CA ASN A 313 -31.36 4.96 -7.52
C ASN A 313 -32.60 5.61 -6.91
N ASN A 314 -32.64 5.79 -5.59
CA ASN A 314 -33.75 6.43 -4.88
C ASN A 314 -33.91 7.89 -5.26
N LEU A 315 -32.81 8.64 -5.35
CA LEU A 315 -32.83 10.06 -5.77
C LEU A 315 -33.24 10.20 -7.24
N SER A 316 -32.77 9.30 -8.13
CA SER A 316 -33.16 9.28 -9.54
C SER A 316 -34.63 8.98 -9.70
N ALA A 317 -35.17 8.00 -8.97
CA ALA A 317 -36.60 7.70 -8.97
C ALA A 317 -37.45 8.84 -8.40
N SER A 318 -36.94 9.56 -7.39
CA SER A 318 -37.61 10.74 -6.83
C SER A 318 -37.58 11.93 -7.79
N ARG A 319 -36.46 12.15 -8.48
CA ARG A 319 -36.32 13.14 -9.53
C ARG A 319 -37.26 12.86 -10.69
N SER A 320 -37.34 11.61 -11.14
CA SER A 320 -38.24 11.17 -12.22
C SER A 320 -39.69 11.50 -11.88
N ARG A 321 -40.15 11.19 -10.67
CA ARG A 321 -41.52 11.54 -10.23
C ARG A 321 -41.83 13.04 -10.25
N ILE A 322 -40.81 13.89 -10.14
CA ILE A 322 -40.98 15.34 -10.18
C ILE A 322 -40.94 15.85 -11.63
N LEU A 323 -39.93 15.42 -12.39
CA LEU A 323 -39.62 15.99 -13.70
C LEU A 323 -40.29 15.28 -14.87
N ASP A 324 -40.43 13.95 -14.83
CA ASP A 324 -40.82 13.18 -16.02
C ASP A 324 -42.31 13.33 -16.29
N ALA A 325 -42.66 13.36 -17.56
CA ALA A 325 -44.04 13.40 -18.03
C ALA A 325 -44.63 11.99 -18.09
N ASP A 326 -45.89 11.85 -17.68
CA ASP A 326 -46.66 10.64 -17.98
C ASP A 326 -47.10 10.65 -19.46
N TYR A 327 -46.46 9.79 -20.24
CA TYR A 327 -46.67 9.66 -21.67
C TYR A 327 -48.15 9.45 -22.01
N ALA A 328 -48.88 8.60 -21.29
CA ALA A 328 -50.28 8.30 -21.57
C ALA A 328 -51.16 9.53 -21.36
N THR A 329 -50.90 10.29 -20.29
CA THR A 329 -51.61 11.53 -20.00
C THR A 329 -51.33 12.60 -21.04
N GLU A 330 -50.08 12.81 -21.44
CA GLU A 330 -49.72 13.86 -22.42
C GLU A 330 -50.15 13.53 -23.84
N VAL A 331 -50.15 12.25 -24.29
CA VAL A 331 -50.76 11.84 -25.57
C VAL A 331 -52.28 12.08 -25.59
N SER A 332 -52.96 11.82 -24.47
CA SER A 332 -54.39 12.12 -24.34
C SER A 332 -54.68 13.62 -24.44
N ASN A 333 -53.84 14.44 -23.75
CA ASN A 333 -53.95 15.90 -23.83
C ASN A 333 -53.65 16.44 -25.22
N MET A 334 -52.65 15.90 -25.92
CA MET A 334 -52.31 16.24 -27.29
C MET A 334 -53.50 15.90 -28.25
N SER A 335 -54.04 14.67 -28.17
CA SER A 335 -55.17 14.23 -28.98
C SER A 335 -56.40 15.12 -28.74
N ARG A 336 -56.71 15.40 -27.48
CA ARG A 336 -57.81 16.32 -27.11
C ARG A 336 -57.56 17.71 -27.68
N GLY A 337 -56.35 18.23 -27.58
CA GLY A 337 -55.97 19.54 -28.13
C GLY A 337 -56.14 19.60 -29.63
N GLN A 338 -55.74 18.58 -30.36
CA GLN A 338 -55.91 18.45 -31.83
C GLN A 338 -57.40 18.43 -32.21
N ILE A 339 -58.22 17.64 -31.50
CA ILE A 339 -59.69 17.60 -31.75
C ILE A 339 -60.33 18.95 -31.48
N LEU A 340 -59.98 19.59 -30.35
CA LEU A 340 -60.51 20.91 -30.00
C LEU A 340 -60.07 22.00 -30.99
N GLN A 341 -58.85 21.92 -31.52
CA GLN A 341 -58.37 22.82 -32.56
C GLN A 341 -59.20 22.69 -33.85
N GLN A 342 -59.41 21.45 -34.30
CA GLN A 342 -60.23 21.17 -35.51
C GLN A 342 -61.67 21.61 -35.30
N ALA A 343 -62.30 21.25 -34.18
CA ALA A 343 -63.63 21.64 -33.85
C ALA A 343 -63.77 23.17 -33.70
N GLY A 344 -62.78 23.81 -33.04
CA GLY A 344 -62.72 25.26 -32.80
C GLY A 344 -62.64 26.06 -34.11
N THR A 345 -61.85 25.61 -35.08
CA THR A 345 -61.79 26.25 -36.43
C THR A 345 -63.09 26.13 -37.14
N SER A 346 -63.77 24.97 -37.07
CA SER A 346 -65.13 24.81 -37.72
C SER A 346 -66.20 25.70 -37.03
N VAL A 347 -66.23 25.74 -35.72
CA VAL A 347 -67.17 26.57 -34.97
C VAL A 347 -66.86 28.06 -35.18
N LEU A 348 -65.59 28.46 -35.29
CA LEU A 348 -65.21 29.85 -35.61
C LEU A 348 -65.73 30.26 -37.02
N ALA A 349 -65.57 29.38 -38.00
CA ALA A 349 -66.09 29.60 -39.32
C ALA A 349 -67.65 29.79 -39.32
N GLN A 350 -68.32 28.93 -38.53
CA GLN A 350 -69.77 29.01 -38.37
C GLN A 350 -70.19 30.28 -37.61
N ALA A 351 -69.48 30.66 -36.53
CA ALA A 351 -69.74 31.88 -35.79
C ALA A 351 -69.58 33.16 -36.63
N ASN A 352 -68.64 33.16 -37.58
CA ASN A 352 -68.43 34.27 -38.52
C ASN A 352 -69.51 34.36 -39.61
N GLN A 353 -70.27 33.29 -39.88
CA GLN A 353 -71.42 33.33 -40.84
C GLN A 353 -72.70 33.86 -40.20
N VAL A 354 -72.88 33.78 -38.87
CA VAL A 354 -74.13 34.21 -38.19
C VAL A 354 -74.48 35.69 -38.46
N PRO A 355 -73.55 36.65 -38.46
CA PRO A 355 -73.92 38.03 -38.80
C PRO A 355 -74.36 38.20 -40.25
N GLN A 356 -73.81 37.39 -41.19
CA GLN A 356 -74.19 37.48 -42.60
C GLN A 356 -75.56 36.93 -42.85
N THR A 357 -76.00 35.88 -42.14
CA THR A 357 -77.37 35.37 -42.24
C THR A 357 -78.39 36.37 -41.66
N VAL A 358 -78.03 37.06 -40.56
CA VAL A 358 -78.90 38.14 -40.02
C VAL A 358 -78.99 39.30 -40.99
N LEU A 359 -77.90 39.70 -41.67
CA LEU A 359 -77.94 40.78 -42.69
C LEU A 359 -78.76 40.40 -43.93
N SER A 360 -78.79 39.12 -44.30
CA SER A 360 -79.60 38.64 -45.39
C SER A 360 -81.12 38.58 -45.11
N LEU A 361 -81.49 38.51 -43.80
CA LEU A 361 -82.89 38.59 -43.37
C LEU A 361 -83.37 40.04 -43.19
N LEU A 362 -82.47 41.01 -43.15
CA LEU A 362 -82.80 42.46 -43.07
C LEU A 362 -82.81 43.14 -44.46
N ARG A 363 -82.49 42.46 -45.48
CA ARG A 363 -82.66 42.86 -46.90
C ARG A 363 -83.97 42.31 -47.40
#